data_ffc43d7f623f9275f42d0d6108eacf9f
#
_entry.id   ffc43d7f623f9275f42d0d6108eacf9f
#
_cell.length_a   1.000
_cell.length_b   1.000
_cell.length_c   1.000
_cell.angle_alpha   90.00
_cell.angle_beta   90.00
_cell.angle_gamma   90.00
#
_symmetry.space_group_name_H-M   'P 1'
#
loop_
_entity.id
_entity.type
_entity.pdbx_description
1 polymer ?
#
loop_
_entity_poly.entity_id
_entity_poly.type
_entity_poly.pdbx_seq_one_letter_code
_entity_poly.pdbx_strand_id
1 'polypeptide(L)'
;DESNIPESRLMVSFVGYEIDEQDFAEGQYIFYLNKNTELSQIDVNANKSTTIVSTLKPLNTQVLSNSELQKAACCNLSESFSTNTTVDVLYSDAVSGLKKIQMLGLDGAYVQINNESMPLIRGLQRSYGLTYVPGSWINSIQITKGMASVVNGHESITGQINVEYFDPENADKIFWNFFISNHGKIEN
;
A
#
# COMPACT_ATOMS: atom_id res chain seq x y z
N ASP A 1 -40.65 -21.80 48.08
CA ASP A 1 -39.99 -21.31 46.83
C ASP A 1 -38.67 -20.70 47.22
N GLU A 2 -37.59 -21.50 47.19
CA GLU A 2 -36.21 -20.99 47.30
C GLU A 2 -35.90 -20.18 46.03
N SER A 3 -35.84 -18.87 46.22
CA SER A 3 -35.41 -17.93 45.18
C SER A 3 -33.97 -18.24 44.82
N ASN A 4 -33.77 -18.72 43.61
CA ASN A 4 -32.48 -18.91 42.98
C ASN A 4 -31.80 -17.54 42.80
N ILE A 5 -30.97 -17.15 43.77
CA ILE A 5 -30.13 -15.97 43.72
C ILE A 5 -28.98 -16.33 42.75
N PRO A 6 -28.77 -15.61 41.63
CA PRO A 6 -27.63 -15.90 40.77
C PRO A 6 -26.36 -15.71 41.56
N GLU A 7 -25.47 -16.71 41.51
CA GLU A 7 -24.10 -16.61 42.07
C GLU A 7 -23.43 -15.36 41.49
N SER A 8 -23.34 -14.32 42.33
CA SER A 8 -22.66 -13.08 41.97
C SER A 8 -21.16 -13.30 42.14
N ARG A 9 -20.41 -13.21 41.06
CA ARG A 9 -18.94 -13.22 41.07
C ARG A 9 -18.39 -11.80 41.05
N LEU A 10 -17.36 -11.57 41.84
CA LEU A 10 -16.59 -10.34 41.78
C LEU A 10 -15.38 -10.55 40.86
N MET A 11 -15.26 -9.73 39.86
CA MET A 11 -14.15 -9.74 38.92
C MET A 11 -13.33 -8.47 39.09
N VAL A 12 -12.03 -8.63 39.28
CA VAL A 12 -11.10 -7.50 39.36
C VAL A 12 -10.11 -7.58 38.20
N SER A 13 -10.01 -6.49 37.43
CA SER A 13 -9.08 -6.36 36.34
C SER A 13 -8.25 -5.09 36.49
N PHE A 14 -6.96 -5.18 36.19
CA PHE A 14 -6.06 -4.05 36.16
C PHE A 14 -5.08 -4.22 34.99
N VAL A 15 -4.74 -3.11 34.33
CA VAL A 15 -3.85 -3.14 33.15
C VAL A 15 -2.49 -3.73 33.51
N GLY A 16 -2.11 -4.83 32.84
CA GLY A 16 -0.84 -5.54 33.07
C GLY A 16 -0.91 -6.63 34.14
N TYR A 17 -2.10 -6.98 34.62
CA TYR A 17 -2.32 -8.07 35.59
C TYR A 17 -3.36 -9.04 35.05
N GLU A 18 -3.30 -10.29 35.52
CA GLU A 18 -4.32 -11.29 35.23
C GLU A 18 -5.62 -10.95 35.95
N ILE A 19 -6.73 -11.29 35.31
CA ILE A 19 -8.06 -11.10 35.87
C ILE A 19 -8.22 -12.13 36.99
N ASP A 20 -8.58 -11.68 38.20
CA ASP A 20 -8.92 -12.56 39.33
C ASP A 20 -10.42 -12.50 39.60
N GLU A 21 -11.03 -13.67 39.75
CA GLU A 21 -12.46 -13.84 39.98
C GLU A 21 -12.68 -14.58 41.31
N GLN A 22 -13.53 -14.02 42.17
CA GLN A 22 -13.91 -14.63 43.42
C GLN A 22 -15.43 -14.64 43.58
N ASP A 23 -15.96 -15.72 44.16
CA ASP A 23 -17.39 -15.82 44.43
C ASP A 23 -17.79 -14.86 45.58
N PHE A 24 -18.97 -14.27 45.44
CA PHE A 24 -19.47 -13.32 46.41
C PHE A 24 -19.84 -14.02 47.71
N ALA A 25 -19.11 -13.74 48.79
CA ALA A 25 -19.40 -14.16 50.16
C ALA A 25 -19.38 -12.95 51.10
N GLU A 26 -20.17 -12.94 52.15
CA GLU A 26 -20.12 -11.83 53.11
C GLU A 26 -18.75 -11.80 53.80
N GLY A 27 -17.97 -10.72 53.61
CA GLY A 27 -16.66 -10.57 54.21
C GLY A 27 -15.77 -9.53 53.53
N GLN A 28 -14.51 -9.52 53.96
CA GLN A 28 -13.50 -8.69 53.35
C GLN A 28 -12.84 -9.43 52.17
N TYR A 29 -12.81 -8.83 51.00
CA TYR A 29 -12.20 -9.40 49.82
C TYR A 29 -10.75 -8.93 49.67
N ILE A 30 -9.84 -9.86 49.46
CA ILE A 30 -8.44 -9.57 49.18
C ILE A 30 -8.11 -10.26 47.87
N PHE A 31 -7.84 -9.44 46.82
CA PHE A 31 -7.44 -9.91 45.49
C PHE A 31 -5.93 -9.84 45.36
N TYR A 32 -5.31 -10.96 44.98
CA TYR A 32 -3.89 -11.03 44.68
C TYR A 32 -3.70 -10.98 43.16
N LEU A 33 -3.46 -9.82 42.60
CA LEU A 33 -3.25 -9.65 41.19
C LEU A 33 -1.83 -10.06 40.80
N ASN A 34 -1.72 -11.11 40.01
CA ASN A 34 -0.46 -11.55 39.41
C ASN A 34 -0.12 -10.69 38.20
N LYS A 35 1.12 -10.17 38.12
CA LYS A 35 1.57 -9.39 37.00
C LYS A 35 1.65 -10.31 35.77
N ASN A 36 0.83 -10.02 34.77
CA ASN A 36 0.92 -10.69 33.50
C ASN A 36 2.14 -10.12 32.72
N THR A 37 3.22 -10.90 32.74
CA THR A 37 4.48 -10.52 32.07
C THR A 37 4.49 -10.98 30.60
N GLU A 38 3.55 -11.84 30.22
CA GLU A 38 3.42 -12.31 28.85
C GLU A 38 2.33 -11.49 28.16
N LEU A 39 2.74 -10.38 27.53
CA LEU A 39 1.99 -9.84 26.41
C LEU A 39 2.06 -10.92 25.32
N SER A 40 1.03 -11.75 25.22
CA SER A 40 0.89 -12.60 24.04
C SER A 40 0.88 -11.68 22.84
N GLN A 41 1.93 -11.78 22.02
CA GLN A 41 2.05 -11.08 20.77
C GLN A 41 0.85 -11.48 19.92
N ILE A 42 -0.11 -10.58 19.79
CA ILE A 42 -1.20 -10.76 18.84
C ILE A 42 -0.58 -10.54 17.47
N ASP A 43 -0.20 -11.62 16.80
CA ASP A 43 0.15 -11.58 15.39
C ASP A 43 -1.12 -11.26 14.60
N VAL A 44 -1.33 -9.96 14.38
CA VAL A 44 -2.38 -9.48 13.48
C VAL A 44 -1.90 -9.74 12.06
N ASN A 45 -2.12 -10.93 11.56
CA ASN A 45 -1.98 -11.26 10.15
C ASN A 45 -3.10 -10.58 9.37
N ALA A 46 -2.93 -9.30 9.09
CA ALA A 46 -3.77 -8.61 8.13
C ALA A 46 -3.26 -8.94 6.73
N ASN A 47 -4.02 -9.74 5.98
CA ASN A 47 -3.83 -9.83 4.53
C ASN A 47 -4.13 -8.46 3.93
N LYS A 48 -3.09 -7.65 3.75
CA LYS A 48 -3.20 -6.38 3.02
C LYS A 48 -3.56 -6.71 1.58
N SER A 49 -4.70 -6.20 1.13
CA SER A 49 -5.01 -6.15 -0.30
C SER A 49 -3.86 -5.48 -1.04
N THR A 50 -3.42 -6.05 -2.16
CA THR A 50 -2.33 -5.51 -2.98
C THR A 50 -2.65 -4.15 -3.58
N THR A 51 -3.94 -3.89 -3.79
CA THR A 51 -4.45 -2.59 -4.22
C THR A 51 -5.45 -2.08 -3.17
N ILE A 52 -5.20 -0.92 -2.63
CA ILE A 52 -6.04 -0.29 -1.61
C ILE A 52 -6.63 0.99 -2.18
N VAL A 53 -7.95 1.13 -2.10
CA VAL A 53 -8.63 2.40 -2.36
C VAL A 53 -8.76 3.15 -1.04
N SER A 54 -8.11 4.31 -0.94
CA SER A 54 -8.17 5.11 0.27
C SER A 54 -9.53 5.81 0.38
N THR A 55 -10.33 5.42 1.35
CA THR A 55 -11.62 6.07 1.69
C THR A 55 -11.46 7.26 2.63
N LEU A 56 -10.28 7.40 3.25
CA LEU A 56 -10.00 8.49 4.20
C LEU A 56 -9.59 9.80 3.53
N LYS A 57 -9.16 9.73 2.26
CA LYS A 57 -8.82 10.93 1.48
C LYS A 57 -10.03 11.35 0.66
N PRO A 58 -10.33 12.66 0.55
CA PRO A 58 -11.43 13.16 -0.26
C PRO A 58 -11.25 12.90 -1.76
N LEU A 59 -10.05 12.55 -2.19
CA LEU A 59 -9.70 12.18 -3.56
C LEU A 59 -9.76 10.67 -3.73
N ASN A 60 -10.27 10.21 -4.86
CA ASN A 60 -10.28 8.78 -5.23
C ASN A 60 -8.85 8.32 -5.54
N THR A 61 -8.14 7.89 -4.51
CA THR A 61 -6.74 7.47 -4.59
C THR A 61 -6.65 5.96 -4.47
N GLN A 62 -6.05 5.33 -5.46
CA GLN A 62 -5.64 3.93 -5.44
C GLN A 62 -4.16 3.85 -5.06
N VAL A 63 -3.82 2.94 -4.18
CA VAL A 63 -2.44 2.66 -3.79
C VAL A 63 -2.07 1.27 -4.28
N LEU A 64 -1.08 1.20 -5.17
CA LEU A 64 -0.46 -0.04 -5.62
C LEU A 64 0.74 -0.32 -4.71
N SER A 65 0.70 -1.43 -4.02
CA SER A 65 1.82 -1.86 -3.18
C SER A 65 2.90 -2.57 -3.98
N ASN A 66 4.09 -2.72 -3.42
CA ASN A 66 5.19 -3.46 -4.02
C ASN A 66 4.78 -4.87 -4.49
N SER A 67 3.94 -5.58 -3.72
CA SER A 67 3.48 -6.91 -4.08
C SER A 67 2.61 -6.93 -5.35
N GLU A 68 1.91 -5.86 -5.67
CA GLU A 68 1.20 -5.71 -6.95
C GLU A 68 2.18 -5.41 -8.08
N LEU A 69 3.15 -4.54 -7.82
CA LEU A 69 4.19 -4.16 -8.78
C LEU A 69 5.05 -5.36 -9.19
N GLN A 70 5.32 -6.27 -8.27
CA GLN A 70 6.07 -7.51 -8.55
C GLN A 70 5.33 -8.51 -9.44
N LYS A 71 4.01 -8.43 -9.55
CA LYS A 71 3.23 -9.26 -10.49
C LYS A 71 3.47 -8.88 -11.95
N ALA A 72 3.65 -7.59 -12.21
CA ALA A 72 4.16 -7.13 -13.48
C ALA A 72 5.68 -7.26 -13.45
N ALA A 73 6.29 -7.82 -14.47
CA ALA A 73 7.74 -7.93 -14.61
C ALA A 73 8.37 -6.53 -14.75
N CYS A 74 8.40 -5.77 -13.67
CA CYS A 74 8.68 -4.35 -13.69
C CYS A 74 10.17 -4.06 -13.81
N CYS A 75 10.68 -3.94 -15.01
CA CYS A 75 12.02 -3.39 -15.25
C CYS A 75 12.05 -1.87 -15.05
N ASN A 76 10.95 -1.18 -15.35
CA ASN A 76 10.84 0.26 -15.22
C ASN A 76 9.41 0.71 -14.86
N LEU A 77 9.26 1.99 -14.52
CA LEU A 77 7.97 2.56 -14.10
C LEU A 77 6.85 2.38 -15.14
N SER A 78 7.16 2.39 -16.43
CA SER A 78 6.13 2.23 -17.46
C SER A 78 5.47 0.84 -17.44
N GLU A 79 6.22 -0.18 -17.04
CA GLU A 79 5.73 -1.55 -16.94
C GLU A 79 4.90 -1.79 -15.69
N SER A 80 5.17 -1.00 -14.64
CA SER A 80 4.43 -1.07 -13.38
C SER A 80 2.93 -0.79 -13.53
N PHE A 81 2.55 -0.09 -14.59
CA PHE A 81 1.13 0.22 -14.87
C PHE A 81 0.42 -0.85 -15.69
N SER A 82 1.11 -1.82 -16.28
CA SER A 82 0.49 -2.79 -17.20
C SER A 82 -0.56 -3.69 -16.55
N THR A 83 -0.53 -3.86 -15.25
CA THR A 83 -1.54 -4.62 -14.47
C THR A 83 -2.65 -3.75 -13.91
N ASN A 84 -2.55 -2.42 -14.02
CA ASN A 84 -3.52 -1.50 -13.45
C ASN A 84 -4.57 -1.07 -14.48
N THR A 85 -5.84 -1.18 -14.13
CA THR A 85 -6.96 -0.80 -15.01
C THR A 85 -7.23 0.69 -15.09
N THR A 86 -6.54 1.50 -14.30
CA THR A 86 -6.76 2.96 -14.24
C THR A 86 -5.84 3.72 -15.19
N VAL A 87 -4.66 3.17 -15.44
CA VAL A 87 -3.63 3.76 -16.28
C VAL A 87 -3.37 2.82 -17.44
N ASP A 88 -3.68 3.28 -18.63
CA ASP A 88 -3.40 2.53 -19.86
C ASP A 88 -1.97 2.78 -20.31
N VAL A 89 -1.29 1.72 -20.70
CA VAL A 89 0.08 1.78 -21.23
C VAL A 89 0.06 1.48 -22.71
N LEU A 90 0.52 2.44 -23.50
CA LEU A 90 0.57 2.33 -24.95
C LEU A 90 2.02 2.43 -25.44
N TYR A 91 2.33 1.72 -26.51
CA TYR A 91 3.61 1.92 -27.19
C TYR A 91 3.58 3.26 -27.95
N SER A 92 4.56 4.13 -27.67
CA SER A 92 4.71 5.39 -28.34
C SER A 92 5.34 5.22 -29.73
N ASP A 93 6.26 4.26 -29.82
CA ASP A 93 6.99 3.95 -31.03
C ASP A 93 7.36 2.46 -31.07
N ALA A 94 7.10 1.84 -32.20
CA ALA A 94 7.34 0.41 -32.38
C ALA A 94 8.85 0.05 -32.47
N VAL A 95 9.70 1.00 -32.85
CA VAL A 95 11.13 0.76 -33.02
C VAL A 95 11.87 0.90 -31.69
N SER A 96 11.59 1.97 -30.95
CA SER A 96 12.25 2.25 -29.68
C SER A 96 11.65 1.46 -28.52
N GLY A 97 10.44 0.90 -28.67
CA GLY A 97 9.72 0.23 -27.60
C GLY A 97 9.28 1.15 -26.44
N LEU A 98 9.36 2.46 -26.65
CA LEU A 98 8.98 3.44 -25.65
C LEU A 98 7.48 3.35 -25.37
N LYS A 99 7.16 3.40 -24.09
CA LYS A 99 5.80 3.36 -23.60
C LYS A 99 5.37 4.73 -23.11
N LYS A 100 4.15 5.08 -23.41
CA LYS A 100 3.46 6.25 -22.86
C LYS A 100 2.24 5.81 -22.08
N ILE A 101 1.86 6.62 -21.11
CA ILE A 101 0.66 6.38 -20.33
C ILE A 101 -0.51 7.21 -20.82
N GLN A 102 -1.71 6.68 -20.64
CA GLN A 102 -2.96 7.40 -20.76
C GLN A 102 -3.79 7.21 -19.49
N MET A 103 -4.56 8.19 -19.13
CA MET A 103 -5.49 8.11 -18.02
C MET A 103 -6.82 8.73 -18.41
N LEU A 104 -7.91 8.02 -18.16
CA LEU A 104 -9.26 8.44 -18.55
C LEU A 104 -9.38 8.72 -20.06
N GLY A 105 -8.64 8.00 -20.89
CA GLY A 105 -8.65 8.16 -22.35
C GLY A 105 -7.86 9.37 -22.88
N LEU A 106 -7.20 10.14 -22.01
CA LEU A 106 -6.39 11.29 -22.41
C LEU A 106 -4.90 10.97 -22.31
N ASP A 107 -4.12 11.64 -23.16
CA ASP A 107 -2.67 11.47 -23.24
C ASP A 107 -1.98 11.79 -21.90
N GLY A 108 -0.86 11.16 -21.65
CA GLY A 108 -0.02 11.37 -20.47
C GLY A 108 0.42 12.82 -20.25
N ALA A 109 0.28 13.67 -21.26
CA ALA A 109 0.50 15.11 -21.13
C ALA A 109 -0.42 15.77 -20.09
N TYR A 110 -1.58 15.18 -19.85
CA TYR A 110 -2.58 15.66 -18.89
C TYR A 110 -2.51 14.94 -17.54
N VAL A 111 -1.55 14.05 -17.37
CA VAL A 111 -1.28 13.32 -16.12
C VAL A 111 -0.05 13.92 -15.47
N GLN A 112 -0.16 14.27 -14.21
CA GLN A 112 0.99 14.72 -13.43
C GLN A 112 1.70 13.52 -12.80
N ILE A 113 3.01 13.41 -13.05
CA ILE A 113 3.83 12.35 -12.50
C ILE A 113 4.80 12.96 -11.49
N ASN A 114 4.64 12.56 -10.25
CA ASN A 114 5.44 12.99 -9.12
C ASN A 114 6.30 11.85 -8.59
N ASN A 115 7.40 12.23 -8.00
CA ASN A 115 8.23 11.40 -7.16
C ASN A 115 8.30 12.03 -5.78
N GLU A 116 7.95 11.28 -4.74
CA GLU A 116 7.92 11.79 -3.37
C GLU A 116 7.16 13.14 -3.28
N SER A 117 6.00 13.22 -3.95
CA SER A 117 5.16 14.42 -4.06
C SER A 117 5.78 15.60 -4.81
N MET A 118 6.98 15.45 -5.39
CA MET A 118 7.61 16.45 -6.24
C MET A 118 7.44 16.10 -7.71
N PRO A 119 7.07 17.05 -8.60
CA PRO A 119 6.95 16.80 -10.02
C PRO A 119 8.27 16.32 -10.63
N LEU A 120 8.28 15.11 -11.19
CA LEU A 120 9.48 14.49 -11.74
C LEU A 120 9.49 14.54 -13.27
N ILE A 121 8.44 14.07 -13.92
CA ILE A 121 8.40 13.85 -15.36
C ILE A 121 7.49 14.91 -15.98
N ARG A 122 8.10 15.84 -16.71
CA ARG A 122 7.42 17.00 -17.32
C ARG A 122 7.86 17.25 -18.77
N GLY A 123 6.99 17.87 -19.54
CA GLY A 123 7.30 18.34 -20.88
C GLY A 123 7.85 17.23 -21.80
N LEU A 124 8.99 17.46 -22.42
CA LEU A 124 9.62 16.53 -23.36
C LEU A 124 10.12 15.23 -22.69
N GLN A 125 10.35 15.23 -21.40
CA GLN A 125 10.77 14.04 -20.67
C GLN A 125 9.68 12.98 -20.60
N ARG A 126 8.43 13.30 -20.85
CA ARG A 126 7.31 12.36 -20.71
C ARG A 126 7.43 11.10 -21.55
N SER A 127 8.05 11.20 -22.71
CA SER A 127 8.27 10.04 -23.58
C SER A 127 9.32 9.06 -23.05
N TYR A 128 10.32 9.57 -22.35
CA TYR A 128 11.46 8.77 -21.88
C TYR A 128 11.50 8.60 -20.34
N GLY A 129 10.95 9.56 -19.62
CA GLY A 129 11.08 9.65 -18.17
C GLY A 129 10.55 8.43 -17.42
N LEU A 130 9.54 7.77 -17.95
CA LEU A 130 9.01 6.53 -17.37
C LEU A 130 10.01 5.37 -17.41
N THR A 131 10.94 5.37 -18.36
CA THR A 131 11.95 4.31 -18.51
C THR A 131 13.16 4.52 -17.59
N TYR A 132 13.36 5.74 -17.07
CA TYR A 132 14.50 6.06 -16.22
C TYR A 132 14.28 5.69 -14.75
N VAL A 133 13.06 5.39 -14.36
CA VAL A 133 12.75 4.98 -12.99
C VAL A 133 12.75 3.47 -12.91
N PRO A 134 13.74 2.85 -12.24
CA PRO A 134 13.78 1.40 -12.07
C PRO A 134 12.62 0.92 -11.22
N GLY A 135 11.91 -0.11 -11.69
CA GLY A 135 10.77 -0.69 -10.96
C GLY A 135 11.16 -1.25 -9.59
N SER A 136 12.40 -1.74 -9.45
CA SER A 136 12.92 -2.30 -8.21
C SER A 136 13.12 -1.26 -7.09
N TRP A 137 13.15 0.02 -7.40
CA TRP A 137 13.28 1.10 -6.41
C TRP A 137 11.93 1.54 -5.84
N ILE A 138 10.85 1.13 -6.47
CA ILE A 138 9.50 1.58 -6.17
C ILE A 138 8.92 0.75 -5.02
N ASN A 139 8.56 1.40 -3.95
CA ASN A 139 7.84 0.81 -2.82
C ASN A 139 6.33 0.82 -3.06
N SER A 140 5.81 1.97 -3.47
CA SER A 140 4.39 2.12 -3.77
C SER A 140 4.14 3.16 -4.86
N ILE A 141 2.99 3.03 -5.55
CA ILE A 141 2.50 4.01 -6.49
C ILE A 141 1.10 4.42 -6.07
N GLN A 142 0.90 5.71 -5.88
CA GLN A 142 -0.41 6.30 -5.58
C GLN A 142 -0.97 6.91 -6.86
N ILE A 143 -2.16 6.46 -7.26
CA ILE A 143 -2.87 6.94 -8.44
C ILE A 143 -4.12 7.65 -7.98
N THR A 144 -4.19 8.94 -8.24
CA THR A 144 -5.36 9.78 -7.93
C THR A 144 -6.05 10.17 -9.22
N LYS A 145 -7.34 9.84 -9.35
CA LYS A 145 -8.17 10.16 -10.51
C LYS A 145 -8.75 11.57 -10.39
N GLY A 146 -8.79 12.29 -11.49
CA GLY A 146 -9.31 13.64 -11.56
C GLY A 146 -8.28 14.70 -11.17
N MET A 147 -8.74 15.93 -11.03
CA MET A 147 -7.87 17.05 -10.65
C MET A 147 -7.27 16.82 -9.27
N ALA A 148 -5.95 16.83 -9.18
CA ALA A 148 -5.23 16.72 -7.92
C ALA A 148 -5.01 18.09 -7.28
N SER A 149 -4.39 18.08 -6.10
CA SER A 149 -4.06 19.32 -5.38
C SER A 149 -3.06 20.18 -6.16
N VAL A 150 -3.36 21.45 -6.28
CA VAL A 150 -2.49 22.45 -6.90
C VAL A 150 -1.14 22.59 -6.18
N VAL A 151 -1.07 22.19 -4.90
CA VAL A 151 0.16 22.16 -4.12
C VAL A 151 1.24 21.31 -4.77
N ASN A 152 0.85 20.20 -5.40
CA ASN A 152 1.78 19.27 -6.05
C ASN A 152 2.09 19.64 -7.50
N GLY A 153 1.40 20.64 -8.07
CA GLY A 153 1.57 21.11 -9.44
C GLY A 153 0.25 21.35 -10.15
N HIS A 154 0.32 21.96 -11.33
CA HIS A 154 -0.85 22.41 -12.10
C HIS A 154 -1.21 21.53 -13.30
N GLU A 155 -0.42 20.51 -13.59
CA GLU A 155 -0.56 19.70 -14.82
C GLU A 155 -1.53 18.50 -14.64
N SER A 156 -2.10 18.33 -13.46
CA SER A 156 -3.03 17.25 -13.17
C SER A 156 -4.44 17.59 -13.65
N ILE A 157 -4.76 17.20 -14.86
CA ILE A 157 -6.11 17.35 -15.45
C ILE A 157 -6.88 16.04 -15.31
N THR A 158 -6.29 14.93 -15.75
CA THR A 158 -6.90 13.60 -15.68
C THR A 158 -6.58 12.87 -14.39
N GLY A 159 -5.43 13.16 -13.81
CA GLY A 159 -4.99 12.55 -12.58
C GLY A 159 -3.56 12.86 -12.21
N GLN A 160 -3.20 12.34 -11.05
CA GLN A 160 -1.86 12.43 -10.50
C GLN A 160 -1.36 11.03 -10.16
N ILE A 161 -0.14 10.76 -10.54
CA ILE A 161 0.60 9.56 -10.17
C ILE A 161 1.75 9.99 -9.28
N ASN A 162 1.80 9.50 -8.04
CA ASN A 162 2.91 9.72 -7.13
C ASN A 162 3.65 8.42 -6.90
N VAL A 163 4.94 8.41 -7.16
CA VAL A 163 5.83 7.28 -6.96
C VAL A 163 6.55 7.48 -5.64
N GLU A 164 6.51 6.47 -4.79
CA GLU A 164 7.23 6.43 -3.53
C GLU A 164 8.31 5.35 -3.59
N TYR A 165 9.51 5.71 -3.22
CA TYR A 165 10.64 4.79 -3.16
C TYR A 165 10.72 4.06 -1.82
N PHE A 166 11.56 3.05 -1.76
CA PHE A 166 11.88 2.42 -0.48
C PHE A 166 12.57 3.43 0.43
N ASP A 167 12.10 3.50 1.66
CA ASP A 167 12.71 4.30 2.70
C ASP A 167 14.06 3.65 3.10
N PRO A 168 15.20 4.36 2.99
CA PRO A 168 16.50 3.82 3.31
C PRO A 168 16.64 3.36 4.77
N GLU A 169 15.87 3.94 5.69
CA GLU A 169 15.92 3.59 7.12
C GLU A 169 15.27 2.22 7.39
N ASN A 170 14.23 1.87 6.63
CA ASN A 170 13.46 0.65 6.81
C ASN A 170 13.78 -0.42 5.75
N ALA A 171 14.66 -0.11 4.79
CA ALA A 171 15.03 -1.04 3.74
C ALA A 171 15.98 -2.13 4.26
N ASP A 172 15.85 -3.33 3.70
CA ASP A 172 16.80 -4.40 3.94
C ASP A 172 18.21 -4.00 3.52
N LYS A 173 19.22 -4.35 4.32
CA LYS A 173 20.62 -4.00 4.04
C LYS A 173 21.14 -4.56 2.72
N ILE A 174 20.55 -5.67 2.25
CA ILE A 174 20.86 -6.31 0.98
C ILE A 174 19.55 -6.70 0.33
N PHE A 175 19.28 -6.14 -0.83
CA PHE A 175 18.10 -6.46 -1.64
C PHE A 175 18.56 -7.10 -2.96
N TRP A 176 18.02 -8.28 -3.28
CA TRP A 176 18.29 -8.98 -4.53
C TRP A 176 17.00 -9.14 -5.29
N ASN A 177 16.96 -8.68 -6.53
CA ASN A 177 15.84 -8.87 -7.44
C ASN A 177 16.34 -9.60 -8.69
N PHE A 178 15.87 -10.82 -8.90
CA PHE A 178 16.16 -11.60 -10.10
C PHE A 178 14.88 -11.79 -10.89
N PHE A 179 14.90 -11.36 -12.13
CA PHE A 179 13.82 -11.57 -13.08
C PHE A 179 14.31 -12.44 -14.25
N ILE A 180 13.65 -13.55 -14.49
CA ILE A 180 13.90 -14.45 -15.62
C ILE A 180 12.61 -14.56 -16.42
N SER A 181 12.64 -14.06 -17.67
CA SER A 181 11.55 -14.23 -18.64
C SER A 181 11.96 -15.23 -19.70
N ASN A 182 11.20 -16.32 -19.84
CA ASN A 182 11.36 -17.26 -20.92
C ASN A 182 10.22 -17.05 -21.94
N HIS A 183 10.53 -16.41 -23.03
CA HIS A 183 9.61 -16.33 -24.17
C HIS A 183 9.77 -17.61 -24.99
N GLY A 184 8.96 -18.62 -24.70
CA GLY A 184 8.88 -19.83 -25.49
C GLY A 184 8.52 -19.47 -26.94
N LYS A 185 9.44 -19.71 -27.87
CA LYS A 185 9.18 -19.61 -29.28
C LYS A 185 8.24 -20.76 -29.64
N ILE A 186 6.97 -20.47 -29.82
CA ILE A 186 6.03 -21.42 -30.41
C ILE A 186 6.29 -21.35 -31.92
N GLU A 187 7.10 -22.26 -32.43
CA GLU A 187 7.18 -22.53 -33.84
C GLU A 187 6.00 -23.43 -34.20
N ASN A 188 5.07 -22.92 -34.99
CA ASN A 188 4.10 -23.72 -35.71
C ASN A 188 4.70 -24.16 -37.06
#